data_4097fefe68b1cb1ba2ff3392e4d39be0
#
_entry.id   4097fefe68b1cb1ba2ff3392e4d39be0
#
_cell.length_a   1.000
_cell.length_b   1.000
_cell.length_c   1.000
_cell.angle_alpha   90.00
_cell.angle_beta   90.00
_cell.angle_gamma   90.00
#
_symmetry.space_group_name_H-M   'P 1'
#
loop_
_entity.id
_entity.type
_entity.pdbx_description
1 polymer ?
#
loop_
_entity_poly.entity_id
_entity_poly.type
_entity_poly.pdbx_seq_one_letter_code
_entity_poly.pdbx_strand_id
1 'polypeptide(L)'
;ANSPHTMDLMQGIFHAARSMDINVLFFLGIHSSYYYKSYFGEDTEDDYDYQFNAAYDYQAFADVDALIIAYGSLCIFLDENESSVFLKKYKDKPRVLLEERDCSGTSTSIIADNYHGMYGIVEHLVRDHGYRSFTYLAGPHGNTDARERRQAVYDVMKEYGISFDESRIAYGDFS
;
A
#
# COMPACT_ATOMS: atom_id res chain seq x y z
N ALA A 1 -2.10 -6.79 11.06
CA ALA A 1 -2.26 -8.13 10.47
C ALA A 1 -3.72 -8.59 10.39
N ASN A 2 -4.69 -7.87 10.94
CA ASN A 2 -6.09 -8.31 11.02
C ASN A 2 -7.04 -7.47 10.16
N SER A 3 -6.55 -6.72 9.17
CA SER A 3 -7.46 -6.04 8.25
C SER A 3 -8.10 -7.05 7.29
N PRO A 4 -9.36 -6.85 6.87
CA PRO A 4 -9.99 -7.70 5.85
C PRO A 4 -9.15 -7.81 4.58
N HIS A 5 -8.54 -6.71 4.15
CA HIS A 5 -7.66 -6.66 2.99
C HIS A 5 -6.45 -7.61 3.12
N THR A 6 -5.76 -7.59 4.25
CA THR A 6 -4.62 -8.52 4.49
C THR A 6 -5.06 -9.97 4.46
N MET A 7 -6.24 -10.27 5.02
CA MET A 7 -6.80 -11.63 4.99
C MET A 7 -7.13 -12.08 3.58
N ASP A 8 -7.70 -11.20 2.74
CA ASP A 8 -8.02 -11.51 1.35
C ASP A 8 -6.76 -11.77 0.52
N LEU A 9 -5.70 -10.96 0.72
CA LEU A 9 -4.38 -11.20 0.10
C LEU A 9 -3.81 -12.57 0.50
N MET A 10 -3.82 -12.89 1.80
CA MET A 10 -3.33 -14.19 2.29
C MET A 10 -4.13 -15.35 1.72
N GLN A 11 -5.45 -15.24 1.63
CA GLN A 11 -6.30 -16.26 1.03
C GLN A 11 -5.99 -16.45 -0.46
N GLY A 12 -5.83 -15.35 -1.21
CA GLY A 12 -5.46 -15.40 -2.62
C GLY A 12 -4.12 -16.12 -2.84
N ILE A 13 -3.10 -15.77 -2.06
CA ILE A 13 -1.79 -16.43 -2.10
C ILE A 13 -1.92 -17.91 -1.76
N PHE A 14 -2.65 -18.26 -0.72
CA PHE A 14 -2.85 -19.65 -0.29
C PHE A 14 -3.55 -20.48 -1.37
N HIS A 15 -4.61 -19.95 -1.98
CA HIS A 15 -5.32 -20.66 -3.05
C HIS A 15 -4.44 -20.89 -4.28
N ALA A 16 -3.68 -19.89 -4.70
CA ALA A 16 -2.76 -20.02 -5.82
C ALA A 16 -1.66 -21.05 -5.52
N ALA A 17 -1.02 -20.96 -4.37
CA ALA A 17 0.03 -21.87 -3.95
C ALA A 17 -0.45 -23.33 -3.90
N ARG A 18 -1.65 -23.56 -3.34
CA ARG A 18 -2.26 -24.89 -3.30
C ARG A 18 -2.52 -25.46 -4.69
N SER A 19 -2.94 -24.63 -5.64
CA SER A 19 -3.20 -25.09 -7.02
C SER A 19 -1.91 -25.44 -7.78
N MET A 20 -0.76 -24.92 -7.32
CA MET A 20 0.55 -25.10 -7.92
C MET A 20 1.45 -26.09 -7.13
N ASP A 21 0.93 -26.69 -6.08
CA ASP A 21 1.67 -27.58 -5.15
C ASP A 21 2.90 -26.88 -4.53
N ILE A 22 2.74 -25.61 -4.14
CA ILE A 22 3.77 -24.79 -3.51
C ILE A 22 3.48 -24.65 -2.01
N ASN A 23 4.50 -24.86 -1.19
CA ASN A 23 4.42 -24.59 0.25
C ASN A 23 4.55 -23.09 0.53
N VAL A 24 3.68 -22.56 1.40
CA VAL A 24 3.71 -21.15 1.80
C VAL A 24 3.92 -21.05 3.30
N LEU A 25 4.86 -20.19 3.69
CA LEU A 25 5.12 -19.83 5.06
C LEU A 25 4.82 -18.33 5.24
N PHE A 26 3.91 -18.00 6.16
CA PHE A 26 3.56 -16.61 6.44
C PHE A 26 4.35 -16.08 7.63
N PHE A 27 5.09 -15.00 7.42
CA PHE A 27 5.74 -14.23 8.46
C PHE A 27 4.87 -13.00 8.76
N LEU A 28 4.18 -13.03 9.89
CA LEU A 28 3.29 -11.96 10.29
C LEU A 28 4.03 -11.00 11.21
N GLY A 29 4.03 -9.72 10.87
CA GLY A 29 4.48 -8.63 11.72
C GLY A 29 3.35 -7.66 12.04
N ILE A 30 3.62 -6.75 12.92
CA ILE A 30 2.71 -5.66 13.29
C ILE A 30 3.37 -4.35 12.90
N HIS A 31 2.56 -3.41 12.43
CA HIS A 31 2.97 -2.03 12.27
C HIS A 31 3.21 -1.42 13.63
N SER A 32 4.47 -1.21 14.00
CA SER A 32 4.83 -0.91 15.37
C SER A 32 4.44 0.50 15.81
N SER A 33 4.71 1.52 15.05
CA SER A 33 4.67 2.88 15.61
C SER A 33 3.29 3.54 15.60
N TYR A 34 2.45 3.29 14.61
CA TYR A 34 1.20 4.06 14.45
C TYR A 34 0.00 3.43 15.16
N TYR A 35 -0.16 2.12 15.08
CA TYR A 35 -1.27 1.42 15.75
C TYR A 35 -1.15 1.50 17.27
N TYR A 36 0.07 1.46 17.78
CA TYR A 36 0.31 1.57 19.22
C TYR A 36 0.00 2.97 19.72
N LYS A 37 0.48 4.02 19.06
CA LYS A 37 0.21 5.41 19.46
C LYS A 37 -1.27 5.77 19.42
N SER A 38 -2.03 5.24 18.44
CA SER A 38 -3.46 5.55 18.35
C SER A 38 -4.34 4.78 19.34
N TYR A 39 -3.93 3.58 19.76
CA TYR A 39 -4.71 2.75 20.67
C TYR A 39 -4.32 2.87 22.15
N PHE A 40 -3.08 3.18 22.45
CA PHE A 40 -2.54 3.11 23.81
C PHE A 40 -2.03 4.45 24.35
N GLY A 41 -2.10 5.54 23.58
CA GLY A 41 -1.67 6.88 23.99
C GLY A 41 -0.18 7.16 23.71
N GLU A 42 0.17 8.45 23.66
CA GLU A 42 1.47 8.96 23.18
C GLU A 42 2.68 8.61 24.08
N ASP A 43 2.46 8.05 25.27
CA ASP A 43 3.50 7.91 26.30
C ASP A 43 4.16 6.52 26.38
N THR A 44 3.86 5.62 25.45
CA THR A 44 4.58 4.35 25.36
C THR A 44 5.61 4.40 24.23
N GLU A 45 6.72 5.09 24.44
CA GLU A 45 7.99 4.69 23.82
C GLU A 45 8.36 3.32 24.39
N ASP A 46 7.67 2.29 23.93
CA ASP A 46 8.04 0.93 24.28
C ASP A 46 9.24 0.57 23.40
N ASP A 47 10.43 0.57 23.98
CA ASP A 47 11.68 0.11 23.35
C ASP A 47 11.61 -1.34 22.83
N TYR A 48 10.45 -1.99 22.96
CA TYR A 48 10.21 -3.38 22.58
C TYR A 48 9.43 -3.56 21.26
N ASP A 49 9.03 -2.49 20.57
CA ASP A 49 8.27 -2.55 19.31
C ASP A 49 8.99 -3.37 18.23
N TYR A 50 10.33 -3.39 18.25
CA TYR A 50 11.14 -4.22 17.33
C TYR A 50 10.83 -5.72 17.47
N GLN A 51 10.35 -6.19 18.62
CA GLN A 51 10.04 -7.60 18.84
C GLN A 51 8.88 -8.09 17.98
N PHE A 52 7.92 -7.20 17.67
CA PHE A 52 6.81 -7.55 16.78
C PHE A 52 7.24 -7.83 15.34
N ASN A 53 8.38 -7.27 14.94
CA ASN A 53 8.95 -7.42 13.61
C ASN A 53 10.14 -8.40 13.56
N ALA A 54 10.50 -9.00 14.69
CA ALA A 54 11.58 -10.01 14.76
C ALA A 54 11.29 -11.22 13.82
N ALA A 55 10.00 -11.52 13.55
CA ALA A 55 9.62 -12.56 12.61
C ALA A 55 10.18 -12.33 11.20
N TYR A 56 10.39 -11.07 10.79
CA TYR A 56 10.96 -10.75 9.49
C TYR A 56 12.46 -11.07 9.37
N ASP A 57 13.16 -11.15 10.49
CA ASP A 57 14.57 -11.54 10.50
C ASP A 57 14.71 -13.07 10.38
N TYR A 58 13.72 -13.85 10.83
CA TYR A 58 13.73 -15.31 10.71
C TYR A 58 13.70 -15.80 9.27
N GLN A 59 13.06 -15.08 8.36
CA GLN A 59 13.07 -15.49 6.95
C GLN A 59 14.47 -15.44 6.34
N ALA A 60 15.42 -14.68 6.89
CA ALA A 60 16.83 -14.72 6.46
C ALA A 60 17.48 -16.06 6.75
N PHE A 61 16.95 -16.78 7.74
CA PHE A 61 17.42 -18.12 8.14
C PHE A 61 16.56 -19.24 7.57
N ALA A 62 15.34 -18.92 7.07
CA ALA A 62 14.47 -19.91 6.46
C ALA A 62 14.98 -20.28 5.06
N ASP A 63 14.96 -21.56 4.76
CA ASP A 63 15.24 -22.08 3.42
C ASP A 63 14.01 -21.90 2.53
N VAL A 64 13.80 -20.66 2.06
CA VAL A 64 12.73 -20.29 1.16
C VAL A 64 13.29 -19.90 -0.20
N ASP A 65 12.63 -20.33 -1.28
CA ASP A 65 13.09 -20.10 -2.66
C ASP A 65 12.80 -18.68 -3.14
N ALA A 66 11.68 -18.08 -2.70
CA ALA A 66 11.25 -16.75 -3.10
C ALA A 66 10.38 -16.08 -2.01
N LEU A 67 10.17 -14.79 -2.15
CA LEU A 67 9.40 -13.97 -1.21
C LEU A 67 8.26 -13.26 -1.92
N ILE A 68 7.10 -13.21 -1.25
CA ILE A 68 6.01 -12.28 -1.55
C ILE A 68 5.94 -11.32 -0.37
N ILE A 69 6.13 -10.04 -0.61
CA ILE A 69 6.17 -9.00 0.42
C ILE A 69 4.97 -8.08 0.23
N ALA A 70 4.06 -8.02 1.20
CA ALA A 70 2.99 -7.03 1.25
C ALA A 70 3.60 -5.64 1.58
N TYR A 71 4.34 -5.10 0.62
CA TYR A 71 5.26 -3.99 0.81
C TYR A 71 4.53 -2.70 1.13
N GLY A 72 3.42 -2.40 0.43
CA GLY A 72 2.60 -1.24 0.72
C GLY A 72 2.05 -1.24 2.14
N SER A 73 1.57 -2.41 2.59
CA SER A 73 1.07 -2.57 3.96
C SER A 73 2.16 -2.49 5.03
N LEU A 74 3.39 -2.96 4.72
CA LEU A 74 4.51 -2.94 5.66
C LEU A 74 5.19 -1.58 5.76
N CYS A 75 5.28 -0.86 4.64
CA CYS A 75 6.09 0.33 4.50
C CYS A 75 5.26 1.63 4.48
N ILE A 76 3.95 1.56 4.75
CA ILE A 76 3.06 2.72 4.70
C ILE A 76 3.52 3.89 5.59
N PHE A 77 4.31 3.62 6.61
CA PHE A 77 4.84 4.62 7.55
C PHE A 77 6.37 4.71 7.55
N LEU A 78 7.03 3.99 6.63
CA LEU A 78 8.47 4.10 6.44
C LEU A 78 8.75 5.17 5.39
N ASP A 79 9.81 5.93 5.61
CA ASP A 79 10.33 6.79 4.56
C ASP A 79 11.07 5.98 3.47
N GLU A 80 11.47 6.64 2.38
CA GLU A 80 12.17 5.98 1.26
C GLU A 80 13.49 5.31 1.68
N ASN A 81 14.20 5.88 2.65
CA ASN A 81 15.47 5.33 3.14
C ASN A 81 15.22 4.07 3.99
N GLU A 82 14.27 4.14 4.91
CA GLU A 82 13.89 3.02 5.76
C GLU A 82 13.35 1.86 4.93
N SER A 83 12.49 2.15 3.98
CA SER A 83 11.94 1.18 3.02
C SER A 83 13.04 0.52 2.20
N SER A 84 14.03 1.31 1.75
CA SER A 84 15.20 0.79 1.02
C SER A 84 16.07 -0.12 1.90
N VAL A 85 16.29 0.25 3.16
CA VAL A 85 17.04 -0.57 4.13
C VAL A 85 16.31 -1.90 4.38
N PHE A 86 15.00 -1.87 4.55
CA PHE A 86 14.18 -3.07 4.69
C PHE A 86 14.35 -4.02 3.51
N LEU A 87 14.20 -3.53 2.27
CA LEU A 87 14.33 -4.37 1.07
C LEU A 87 15.75 -4.91 0.86
N LYS A 88 16.77 -4.20 1.31
CA LYS A 88 18.17 -4.68 1.22
C LYS A 88 18.42 -5.96 2.00
N LYS A 89 17.67 -6.23 3.07
CA LYS A 89 17.76 -7.48 3.84
C LYS A 89 17.49 -8.72 2.96
N TYR A 90 16.70 -8.55 1.91
CA TYR A 90 16.19 -9.65 1.07
C TYR A 90 16.73 -9.61 -0.38
N LYS A 91 17.81 -8.87 -0.62
CA LYS A 91 18.36 -8.63 -1.98
C LYS A 91 18.73 -9.90 -2.74
N ASP A 92 19.11 -10.96 -2.02
CA ASP A 92 19.65 -12.17 -2.60
C ASP A 92 18.56 -13.21 -2.95
N LYS A 93 17.27 -12.89 -2.71
CA LYS A 93 16.15 -13.77 -3.02
C LYS A 93 15.25 -13.19 -4.09
N PRO A 94 14.74 -14.01 -5.03
CA PRO A 94 13.65 -13.59 -5.91
C PRO A 94 12.48 -13.08 -5.07
N ARG A 95 11.89 -11.94 -5.47
CA ARG A 95 10.80 -11.35 -4.70
C ARG A 95 9.79 -10.63 -5.55
N VAL A 96 8.55 -10.66 -5.08
CA VAL A 96 7.43 -9.88 -5.60
C VAL A 96 6.94 -8.94 -4.50
N LEU A 97 6.81 -7.67 -4.82
CA LEU A 97 6.23 -6.66 -3.93
C LEU A 97 4.75 -6.48 -4.26
N LEU A 98 3.90 -6.42 -3.26
CA LEU A 98 2.48 -6.11 -3.40
C LEU A 98 2.21 -4.69 -2.93
N GLU A 99 1.29 -4.01 -3.62
CA GLU A 99 0.69 -2.72 -3.25
C GLU A 99 1.60 -1.49 -3.45
N GLU A 100 2.90 -1.65 -3.63
CA GLU A 100 3.83 -0.54 -3.81
C GLU A 100 4.88 -0.88 -4.88
N ARG A 101 5.42 0.16 -5.54
CA ARG A 101 6.46 0.02 -6.57
C ARG A 101 7.83 -0.13 -5.94
N ASP A 102 8.64 -1.01 -6.50
CA ASP A 102 10.08 -1.01 -6.25
C ASP A 102 10.76 0.08 -7.09
N CYS A 103 11.06 1.21 -6.47
CA CYS A 103 11.79 2.31 -7.13
C CYS A 103 13.22 1.92 -7.54
N SER A 104 13.79 0.85 -6.96
CA SER A 104 15.13 0.35 -7.32
C SER A 104 15.14 -0.49 -8.59
N GLY A 105 13.98 -0.96 -9.05
CA GLY A 105 13.84 -1.81 -10.23
C GLY A 105 14.41 -3.22 -10.07
N THR A 106 14.68 -3.67 -8.84
CA THR A 106 15.27 -4.99 -8.55
C THR A 106 14.23 -6.06 -8.24
N SER A 107 12.96 -5.68 -8.09
CA SER A 107 11.84 -6.56 -7.76
C SER A 107 10.69 -6.39 -8.74
N THR A 108 9.90 -7.45 -8.92
CA THR A 108 8.59 -7.33 -9.59
C THR A 108 7.58 -6.73 -8.62
N SER A 109 6.77 -5.76 -9.06
CA SER A 109 5.70 -5.17 -8.26
C SER A 109 4.32 -5.50 -8.86
N ILE A 110 3.38 -5.85 -8.01
CA ILE A 110 1.95 -5.97 -8.33
C ILE A 110 1.23 -4.85 -7.62
N ILE A 111 0.67 -3.93 -8.37
CA ILE A 111 0.03 -2.72 -7.86
C ILE A 111 -1.39 -2.58 -8.42
N ALA A 112 -2.24 -1.86 -7.70
CA ALA A 112 -3.51 -1.42 -8.24
C ALA A 112 -3.29 -0.32 -9.30
N ASP A 113 -4.08 -0.35 -10.37
CA ASP A 113 -4.12 0.74 -11.35
C ASP A 113 -4.98 1.89 -10.82
N ASN A 114 -4.40 2.66 -9.92
CA ASN A 114 -5.08 3.74 -9.21
C ASN A 114 -5.53 4.85 -10.13
N TYR A 115 -4.73 5.17 -11.15
CA TYR A 115 -5.03 6.23 -12.10
C TYR A 115 -6.25 5.87 -12.95
N HIS A 116 -6.20 4.77 -13.70
CA HIS A 116 -7.29 4.41 -14.61
C HIS A 116 -8.56 4.01 -13.86
N GLY A 117 -8.43 3.39 -12.69
CA GLY A 117 -9.57 3.10 -11.83
C GLY A 117 -10.34 4.36 -11.41
N MET A 118 -9.62 5.37 -10.90
CA MET A 118 -10.23 6.64 -10.51
C MET A 118 -10.72 7.43 -11.71
N TYR A 119 -9.95 7.47 -12.80
CA TYR A 119 -10.35 8.12 -14.05
C TYR A 119 -11.70 7.58 -14.54
N GLY A 120 -11.85 6.26 -14.64
CA GLY A 120 -13.09 5.63 -15.09
C GLY A 120 -14.29 5.94 -14.21
N ILE A 121 -14.12 5.97 -12.88
CA ILE A 121 -15.19 6.34 -11.93
C ILE A 121 -15.63 7.79 -12.16
N VAL A 122 -14.68 8.72 -12.19
CA VAL A 122 -14.99 10.15 -12.32
C VAL A 122 -15.56 10.46 -13.70
N GLU A 123 -14.99 9.87 -14.76
CA GLU A 123 -15.52 9.98 -16.12
C GLU A 123 -16.97 9.50 -16.20
N HIS A 124 -17.28 8.35 -15.62
CA HIS A 124 -18.63 7.82 -15.54
C HIS A 124 -19.60 8.81 -14.88
N LEU A 125 -19.23 9.40 -13.76
CA LEU A 125 -20.05 10.39 -13.06
C LEU A 125 -20.30 11.64 -13.94
N VAL A 126 -19.31 12.07 -14.67
CA VAL A 126 -19.41 13.24 -15.56
C VAL A 126 -20.21 12.93 -16.82
N ARG A 127 -19.87 11.84 -17.51
CA ARG A 127 -20.41 11.49 -18.82
C ARG A 127 -21.82 10.91 -18.73
N ASP A 128 -22.01 9.93 -17.85
CA ASP A 128 -23.24 9.13 -17.82
C ASP A 128 -24.29 9.73 -16.87
N HIS A 129 -23.85 10.41 -15.80
CA HIS A 129 -24.75 11.07 -14.84
C HIS A 129 -24.82 12.59 -15.00
N GLY A 130 -23.96 13.19 -15.80
CA GLY A 130 -23.99 14.63 -16.09
C GLY A 130 -23.56 15.51 -14.92
N TYR A 131 -22.91 14.97 -13.89
CA TYR A 131 -22.45 15.77 -12.76
C TYR A 131 -21.38 16.78 -13.17
N ARG A 132 -21.39 17.96 -12.58
CA ARG A 132 -20.49 19.09 -12.91
C ARG A 132 -19.89 19.76 -11.67
N SER A 133 -20.30 19.36 -10.48
CA SER A 133 -19.78 19.91 -9.22
C SER A 133 -19.26 18.78 -8.36
N PHE A 134 -17.96 18.84 -8.05
CA PHE A 134 -17.25 17.81 -7.32
C PHE A 134 -16.49 18.39 -6.14
N THR A 135 -16.43 17.63 -5.07
CA THR A 135 -15.49 17.78 -3.96
C THR A 135 -14.73 16.45 -3.84
N TYR A 136 -13.43 16.50 -3.61
CA TYR A 136 -12.60 15.32 -3.54
C TYR A 136 -11.98 15.19 -2.15
N LEU A 137 -12.17 14.04 -1.52
CA LEU A 137 -11.45 13.67 -0.31
C LEU A 137 -10.24 12.84 -0.73
N ALA A 138 -9.08 13.46 -0.68
CA ALA A 138 -7.80 12.86 -1.02
C ALA A 138 -7.17 12.17 0.19
N GLY A 139 -6.31 11.19 -0.06
CA GLY A 139 -5.40 10.66 0.96
C GLY A 139 -4.19 11.57 1.19
N PRO A 140 -3.23 11.13 2.03
CA PRO A 140 -2.04 11.91 2.39
C PRO A 140 -1.22 12.34 1.17
N HIS A 141 -0.61 13.53 1.25
CA HIS A 141 0.19 14.09 0.15
C HIS A 141 1.37 13.21 -0.27
N GLY A 142 2.01 12.52 0.67
CA GLY A 142 3.16 11.65 0.42
C GLY A 142 2.82 10.28 -0.18
N ASN A 143 1.54 9.89 -0.20
CA ASN A 143 1.14 8.59 -0.67
C ASN A 143 1.01 8.55 -2.20
N THR A 144 1.71 7.61 -2.85
CA THR A 144 1.75 7.47 -4.32
C THR A 144 0.39 7.17 -4.90
N ASP A 145 -0.36 6.25 -4.30
CA ASP A 145 -1.70 5.86 -4.75
C ASP A 145 -2.68 7.03 -4.69
N ALA A 146 -2.64 7.80 -3.59
CA ALA A 146 -3.47 8.99 -3.43
C ALA A 146 -3.14 10.05 -4.48
N ARG A 147 -1.86 10.20 -4.82
CA ARG A 147 -1.39 11.12 -5.86
C ARG A 147 -1.88 10.71 -7.26
N GLU A 148 -1.78 9.42 -7.60
CA GLU A 148 -2.26 8.91 -8.89
C GLU A 148 -3.78 9.10 -9.03
N ARG A 149 -4.55 8.78 -7.99
CA ARG A 149 -6.00 9.00 -7.97
C ARG A 149 -6.36 10.48 -8.11
N ARG A 150 -5.66 11.36 -7.41
CA ARG A 150 -5.88 12.81 -7.51
C ARG A 150 -5.57 13.33 -8.91
N GLN A 151 -4.48 12.87 -9.53
CA GLN A 151 -4.14 13.25 -10.91
C GLN A 151 -5.25 12.87 -11.88
N ALA A 152 -5.82 11.67 -11.76
CA ALA A 152 -6.93 11.22 -12.57
C ALA A 152 -8.17 12.13 -12.44
N VAL A 153 -8.49 12.58 -11.22
CA VAL A 153 -9.58 13.56 -11.00
C VAL A 153 -9.31 14.84 -11.77
N TYR A 154 -8.11 15.42 -11.65
CA TYR A 154 -7.76 16.64 -12.38
C TYR A 154 -7.87 16.47 -13.89
N ASP A 155 -7.40 15.34 -14.42
CA ASP A 155 -7.39 15.10 -15.86
C ASP A 155 -8.79 15.00 -16.42
N VAL A 156 -9.71 14.28 -15.74
CA VAL A 156 -11.13 14.22 -16.15
C VAL A 156 -11.76 15.61 -16.06
N MET A 157 -11.58 16.35 -14.96
CA MET A 157 -12.14 17.69 -14.82
C MET A 157 -11.67 18.63 -15.95
N LYS A 158 -10.39 18.57 -16.28
CA LYS A 158 -9.81 19.34 -17.38
C LYS A 158 -10.37 18.92 -18.74
N GLU A 159 -10.49 17.63 -19.01
CA GLU A 159 -11.00 17.10 -20.27
C GLU A 159 -12.45 17.53 -20.53
N TYR A 160 -13.27 17.49 -19.49
CA TYR A 160 -14.69 17.86 -19.58
C TYR A 160 -14.97 19.33 -19.31
N GLY A 161 -13.93 20.19 -19.18
CA GLY A 161 -14.07 21.64 -18.97
C GLY A 161 -14.75 22.02 -17.65
N ILE A 162 -14.60 21.18 -16.62
CA ILE A 162 -15.16 21.40 -15.29
C ILE A 162 -14.14 22.16 -14.45
N SER A 163 -14.54 23.31 -13.88
CA SER A 163 -13.68 24.04 -12.95
C SER A 163 -13.49 23.25 -11.66
N PHE A 164 -12.24 22.91 -11.39
CA PHE A 164 -11.83 22.15 -10.21
C PHE A 164 -10.44 22.62 -9.75
N ASP A 165 -10.33 23.04 -8.52
CA ASP A 165 -9.11 23.56 -7.92
C ASP A 165 -8.90 23.04 -6.49
N GLU A 166 -7.78 23.37 -5.87
CA GLU A 166 -7.38 22.92 -4.54
C GLU A 166 -8.42 23.25 -3.44
N SER A 167 -9.24 24.29 -3.60
CA SER A 167 -10.28 24.65 -2.62
C SER A 167 -11.38 23.58 -2.51
N ARG A 168 -11.45 22.69 -3.49
CA ARG A 168 -12.41 21.57 -3.53
C ARG A 168 -11.83 20.24 -3.07
N ILE A 169 -10.60 20.25 -2.55
CA ILE A 169 -9.90 19.07 -2.06
C ILE A 169 -9.74 19.17 -0.54
N ALA A 170 -10.21 18.15 0.16
CA ALA A 170 -9.84 17.90 1.55
C ALA A 170 -8.86 16.72 1.61
N TYR A 171 -7.90 16.78 2.52
CA TYR A 171 -6.89 15.73 2.69
C TYR A 171 -7.15 14.97 3.98
N GLY A 172 -7.13 13.65 3.91
CA GLY A 172 -7.13 12.73 5.04
C GLY A 172 -5.77 12.07 5.21
N ASP A 173 -5.60 11.39 6.32
CA ASP A 173 -4.37 10.68 6.72
C ASP A 173 -4.55 9.16 6.79
N PHE A 174 -5.68 8.63 6.34
CA PHE A 174 -6.10 7.23 6.43
C PHE A 174 -6.42 6.75 7.86
N SER A 175 -6.56 7.67 8.83
CA SER A 175 -7.00 7.35 10.20
C SER A 175 -8.51 7.43 10.38
#